data_b8a7bbf3aaffcbc1b31615fff4fedb3e
#
_entry.id   b8a7bbf3aaffcbc1b31615fff4fedb3e
#
_cell.length_a   1.000
_cell.length_b   1.000
_cell.length_c   1.000
_cell.angle_alpha   90.00
_cell.angle_beta   90.00
_cell.angle_gamma   90.00
#
_symmetry.space_group_name_H-M   'P 1'
#
loop_
_entity.id
_entity.type
_entity.pdbx_description
1 polymer ?
#
loop_
_entity_poly.entity_id
_entity_poly.type
_entity_poly.pdbx_seq_one_letter_code
_entity_poly.pdbx_strand_id
1 'polypeptide(L)'
;EGGTKRLNVARLPQPTSWAMLLDEVAEVRKGSIPCGTLVIDTADWAERLAIDAVCAKAKVDGLEGFGYGKGYTYLKEEFGKLLDALEEVLNTGHNVLILAHAAITKFEQPDAAGSYDRWTMKTTKQVEPLIREWCDMLLFVNYQTVVEKSGSAPNAKNKVTGGRRVMYTTHHPCWDAKNRFDLPEEVPFDYASNAACIPGTAPASAQHTPAPAPKPQPQPEADILPSPQPEAKPVADPQPTPQQESSEKSVLLNL
;
A
#
# COMPACT_ATOMS: atom_id res chain seq x y z
N GLU A 1 -18.46 -2.47 11.05
CA GLU A 1 -19.07 -1.14 11.19
C GLU A 1 -20.52 -1.09 10.71
N GLY A 2 -21.21 0.02 11.00
CA GLY A 2 -22.64 0.15 10.64
C GLY A 2 -22.93 0.78 9.28
N GLY A 3 -21.91 1.09 8.47
CA GLY A 3 -22.03 1.84 7.22
C GLY A 3 -22.93 1.17 6.17
N THR A 4 -22.93 -0.14 6.13
CA THR A 4 -23.69 -0.93 5.17
C THR A 4 -25.15 -1.17 5.56
N LYS A 5 -25.61 -0.76 6.76
CA LYS A 5 -26.98 -1.07 7.27
C LYS A 5 -28.12 -0.61 6.36
N ARG A 6 -27.88 0.41 5.54
CA ARG A 6 -28.86 0.95 4.59
C ARG A 6 -28.82 0.31 3.21
N LEU A 7 -27.84 -0.56 2.95
CA LEU A 7 -27.68 -1.22 1.66
C LEU A 7 -28.45 -2.54 1.66
N ASN A 8 -29.08 -2.86 0.53
CA ASN A 8 -29.73 -4.17 0.33
C ASN A 8 -28.68 -5.20 -0.12
N VAL A 9 -27.84 -5.64 0.80
CA VAL A 9 -26.79 -6.64 0.58
C VAL A 9 -26.84 -7.70 1.67
N ALA A 10 -26.43 -8.91 1.36
CA ALA A 10 -26.24 -9.96 2.36
C ALA A 10 -25.17 -9.53 3.36
N ARG A 11 -25.38 -9.83 4.63
CA ARG A 11 -24.44 -9.57 5.72
C ARG A 11 -24.31 -10.79 6.58
N LEU A 12 -23.08 -11.13 6.91
CA LEU A 12 -22.78 -12.03 7.99
C LEU A 12 -23.00 -11.35 9.35
N PRO A 13 -23.20 -12.08 10.43
CA PRO A 13 -23.23 -11.52 11.76
C PRO A 13 -21.98 -10.66 12.00
N GLN A 14 -22.07 -9.67 12.87
CA GLN A 14 -20.88 -8.89 13.22
C GLN A 14 -19.91 -9.76 14.03
N PRO A 15 -18.70 -10.04 13.55
CA PRO A 15 -17.76 -10.87 14.28
C PRO A 15 -17.36 -10.20 15.59
N THR A 16 -17.49 -10.96 16.68
CA THR A 16 -17.15 -10.54 18.04
C THR A 16 -15.81 -11.11 18.51
N SER A 17 -15.20 -11.98 17.72
CA SER A 17 -13.89 -12.57 17.96
C SER A 17 -13.15 -12.82 16.64
N TRP A 18 -11.84 -12.94 16.75
CA TRP A 18 -10.99 -13.31 15.64
C TRP A 18 -11.35 -14.67 15.02
N ALA A 19 -11.62 -15.67 15.88
CA ALA A 19 -12.05 -16.99 15.44
C ALA A 19 -13.34 -16.92 14.62
N MET A 20 -14.35 -16.16 15.08
CA MET A 20 -15.61 -15.98 14.38
C MET A 20 -15.39 -15.34 13.00
N LEU A 21 -14.51 -14.34 12.89
CA LEU A 21 -14.19 -13.74 11.59
C LEU A 21 -13.59 -14.77 10.63
N LEU A 22 -12.64 -15.58 11.08
CA LEU A 22 -12.02 -16.63 10.25
C LEU A 22 -13.04 -17.71 9.87
N ASP A 23 -13.94 -18.10 10.77
CA ASP A 23 -15.00 -19.06 10.50
C ASP A 23 -15.98 -18.52 9.43
N GLU A 24 -16.35 -17.25 9.49
CA GLU A 24 -17.20 -16.60 8.48
C GLU A 24 -16.54 -16.57 7.10
N VAL A 25 -15.25 -16.26 7.02
CA VAL A 25 -14.48 -16.33 5.78
C VAL A 25 -14.45 -17.76 5.24
N ALA A 26 -14.29 -18.76 6.12
CA ALA A 26 -14.31 -20.16 5.74
C ALA A 26 -15.67 -20.61 5.20
N GLU A 27 -16.80 -20.10 5.72
CA GLU A 27 -18.13 -20.39 5.20
C GLU A 27 -18.34 -19.82 3.78
N VAL A 28 -17.81 -18.62 3.49
CA VAL A 28 -17.83 -18.08 2.13
C VAL A 28 -17.03 -18.96 1.18
N ARG A 29 -15.81 -19.38 1.58
CA ARG A 29 -14.96 -20.29 0.81
C ARG A 29 -15.66 -21.62 0.48
N LYS A 30 -16.43 -22.17 1.41
CA LYS A 30 -17.19 -23.42 1.20
C LYS A 30 -18.36 -23.26 0.24
N GLY A 31 -18.70 -22.04 -0.18
CA GLY A 31 -19.87 -21.77 -1.01
C GLY A 31 -21.20 -21.85 -0.25
N SER A 32 -21.18 -21.88 1.07
CA SER A 32 -22.38 -21.87 1.92
C SER A 32 -23.16 -20.55 1.79
N ILE A 33 -22.48 -19.49 1.33
CA ILE A 33 -23.03 -18.15 1.20
C ILE A 33 -22.89 -17.70 -0.26
N PRO A 34 -24.02 -17.57 -1.01
CA PRO A 34 -23.95 -17.15 -2.40
C PRO A 34 -23.59 -15.65 -2.48
N CYS A 35 -22.40 -15.34 -2.92
CA CYS A 35 -21.94 -13.99 -3.18
C CYS A 35 -20.88 -13.97 -4.31
N GLY A 36 -20.73 -12.84 -4.99
CA GLY A 36 -19.66 -12.63 -5.97
C GLY A 36 -18.43 -11.95 -5.37
N THR A 37 -18.64 -11.20 -4.28
CA THR A 37 -17.59 -10.42 -3.61
C THR A 37 -17.76 -10.51 -2.11
N LEU A 38 -16.69 -10.89 -1.42
CA LEU A 38 -16.59 -10.78 0.04
C LEU A 38 -16.01 -9.40 0.39
N VAL A 39 -16.67 -8.68 1.29
CA VAL A 39 -16.22 -7.36 1.76
C VAL A 39 -15.85 -7.44 3.24
N ILE A 40 -14.62 -7.06 3.57
CA ILE A 40 -14.16 -6.85 4.95
C ILE A 40 -14.26 -5.35 5.29
N ASP A 41 -15.18 -5.00 6.20
CA ASP A 41 -15.42 -3.61 6.63
C ASP A 41 -15.23 -3.49 8.16
N THR A 42 -14.02 -3.16 8.64
CA THR A 42 -12.78 -2.71 7.98
C THR A 42 -11.55 -3.46 8.47
N ALA A 43 -10.40 -3.27 7.79
CA ALA A 43 -9.12 -3.90 8.17
C ALA A 43 -8.68 -3.54 9.59
N ASP A 44 -8.84 -2.28 9.99
CA ASP A 44 -8.46 -1.80 11.32
C ASP A 44 -9.35 -2.40 12.44
N TRP A 45 -10.62 -2.70 12.16
CA TRP A 45 -11.46 -3.46 13.10
C TRP A 45 -11.13 -4.95 13.12
N ALA A 46 -10.79 -5.53 11.97
CA ALA A 46 -10.28 -6.91 11.92
C ALA A 46 -8.96 -7.05 12.68
N GLU A 47 -8.04 -6.09 12.51
CA GLU A 47 -6.78 -6.05 13.25
C GLU A 47 -7.00 -6.00 14.76
N ARG A 48 -8.00 -5.24 15.23
CA ARG A 48 -8.34 -5.20 16.67
C ARG A 48 -8.73 -6.58 17.19
N LEU A 49 -9.55 -7.33 16.45
CA LEU A 49 -9.92 -8.69 16.84
C LEU A 49 -8.69 -9.62 16.88
N ALA A 50 -7.74 -9.45 15.96
CA ALA A 50 -6.48 -10.19 15.94
C ALA A 50 -5.62 -9.85 17.18
N ILE A 51 -5.52 -8.55 17.54
CA ILE A 51 -4.80 -8.09 18.73
C ILE A 51 -5.41 -8.73 19.99
N ASP A 52 -6.72 -8.65 20.13
CA ASP A 52 -7.44 -9.23 21.28
C ASP A 52 -7.17 -10.75 21.40
N ALA A 53 -7.18 -11.47 20.26
CA ALA A 53 -6.89 -12.90 20.24
C ALA A 53 -5.43 -13.23 20.60
N VAL A 54 -4.47 -12.49 20.08
CA VAL A 54 -3.04 -12.65 20.39
C VAL A 54 -2.77 -12.37 21.87
N CYS A 55 -3.32 -11.30 22.39
CA CYS A 55 -3.17 -10.91 23.80
C CYS A 55 -3.83 -11.92 24.75
N ALA A 56 -5.05 -12.34 24.44
CA ALA A 56 -5.77 -13.33 25.24
C ALA A 56 -5.04 -14.68 25.32
N LYS A 57 -4.47 -15.15 24.21
CA LYS A 57 -3.69 -16.39 24.14
C LYS A 57 -2.46 -16.36 25.07
N ALA A 58 -1.83 -15.21 25.20
CA ALA A 58 -0.66 -15.02 26.05
C ALA A 58 -1.01 -14.51 27.46
N LYS A 59 -2.27 -14.17 27.73
CA LYS A 59 -2.75 -13.59 28.99
C LYS A 59 -2.06 -12.27 29.33
N VAL A 60 -1.93 -11.39 28.34
CA VAL A 60 -1.39 -10.03 28.48
C VAL A 60 -2.46 -9.01 28.12
N ASP A 61 -2.38 -7.80 28.66
CA ASP A 61 -3.39 -6.76 28.45
C ASP A 61 -3.23 -6.00 27.12
N GLY A 62 -2.09 -6.16 26.45
CA GLY A 62 -1.79 -5.51 25.17
C GLY A 62 -0.51 -6.01 24.53
N LEU A 63 -0.24 -5.60 23.29
CA LEU A 63 0.93 -6.04 22.52
C LEU A 63 2.26 -5.70 23.21
N GLU A 64 2.31 -4.62 23.97
CA GLU A 64 3.52 -4.20 24.71
C GLU A 64 3.85 -5.19 25.87
N GLY A 65 2.84 -5.91 26.38
CA GLY A 65 3.02 -6.92 27.42
C GLY A 65 3.90 -8.11 27.02
N PHE A 66 4.15 -8.31 25.72
CA PHE A 66 5.08 -9.35 25.25
C PHE A 66 6.57 -8.97 25.38
N GLY A 67 6.87 -7.70 25.59
CA GLY A 67 8.23 -7.17 25.65
C GLY A 67 8.97 -7.20 24.30
N TYR A 68 9.92 -6.27 24.14
CA TYR A 68 10.80 -6.19 22.95
C TYR A 68 10.08 -6.21 21.59
N GLY A 69 8.83 -5.72 21.52
CA GLY A 69 8.06 -5.66 20.28
C GLY A 69 7.56 -7.01 19.74
N LYS A 70 7.75 -8.12 20.45
CA LYS A 70 7.31 -9.46 20.01
C LYS A 70 5.81 -9.56 19.74
N GLY A 71 4.99 -8.80 20.48
CA GLY A 71 3.54 -8.77 20.28
C GLY A 71 3.17 -8.35 18.87
N TYR A 72 3.88 -7.41 18.28
CA TYR A 72 3.66 -6.98 16.89
C TYR A 72 4.06 -8.05 15.87
N THR A 73 5.08 -8.87 16.17
CA THR A 73 5.44 -10.01 15.32
C THR A 73 4.33 -11.07 15.34
N TYR A 74 3.82 -11.39 16.53
CA TYR A 74 2.69 -12.35 16.65
C TYR A 74 1.42 -11.82 15.98
N LEU A 75 1.14 -10.52 16.09
CA LEU A 75 0.04 -9.90 15.36
C LEU A 75 0.20 -10.04 13.85
N LYS A 76 1.41 -9.77 13.33
CA LYS A 76 1.72 -9.94 11.90
C LYS A 76 1.44 -11.37 11.43
N GLU A 77 1.91 -12.36 12.17
CA GLU A 77 1.69 -13.79 11.86
C GLU A 77 0.21 -14.16 11.94
N GLU A 78 -0.51 -13.66 12.94
CA GLU A 78 -1.93 -13.94 13.11
C GLU A 78 -2.77 -13.28 12.03
N PHE A 79 -2.49 -12.01 11.66
CA PHE A 79 -3.18 -11.33 10.59
C PHE A 79 -2.89 -11.95 9.22
N GLY A 80 -1.70 -12.50 9.01
CA GLY A 80 -1.36 -13.28 7.82
C GLY A 80 -2.34 -14.41 7.56
N LYS A 81 -2.84 -15.09 8.60
CA LYS A 81 -3.85 -16.16 8.45
C LYS A 81 -5.17 -15.68 7.85
N LEU A 82 -5.57 -14.43 8.11
CA LEU A 82 -6.74 -13.85 7.44
C LEU A 82 -6.47 -13.67 5.95
N LEU A 83 -5.30 -13.14 5.57
CA LEU A 83 -4.96 -12.96 4.17
C LEU A 83 -4.86 -14.31 3.44
N ASP A 84 -4.28 -15.33 4.07
CA ASP A 84 -4.25 -16.69 3.53
C ASP A 84 -5.67 -17.25 3.33
N ALA A 85 -6.56 -17.05 4.29
CA ALA A 85 -7.95 -17.47 4.19
C ALA A 85 -8.72 -16.71 3.08
N LEU A 86 -8.43 -15.42 2.91
CA LEU A 86 -8.99 -14.60 1.83
C LEU A 86 -8.43 -15.01 0.45
N GLU A 87 -7.16 -15.42 0.37
CA GLU A 87 -6.58 -16.00 -0.85
C GLU A 87 -7.32 -17.29 -1.26
N GLU A 88 -7.66 -18.14 -0.28
CA GLU A 88 -8.46 -19.32 -0.55
C GLU A 88 -9.89 -18.98 -1.06
N VAL A 89 -10.48 -17.85 -0.60
CA VAL A 89 -11.75 -17.34 -1.12
C VAL A 89 -11.61 -16.90 -2.58
N LEU A 90 -10.53 -16.16 -2.93
CA LEU A 90 -10.22 -15.80 -4.31
C LEU A 90 -10.10 -17.03 -5.21
N ASN A 91 -9.43 -18.07 -4.74
CA ASN A 91 -9.25 -19.33 -5.48
C ASN A 91 -10.57 -20.08 -5.77
N THR A 92 -11.66 -19.76 -5.07
CA THR A 92 -13.01 -20.28 -5.36
C THR A 92 -13.80 -19.40 -6.36
N GLY A 93 -13.18 -18.37 -6.94
CA GLY A 93 -13.77 -17.51 -7.96
C GLY A 93 -14.53 -16.31 -7.41
N HIS A 94 -14.38 -15.99 -6.13
CA HIS A 94 -14.92 -14.78 -5.52
C HIS A 94 -13.95 -13.61 -5.68
N ASN A 95 -14.46 -12.39 -5.59
CA ASN A 95 -13.65 -11.19 -5.38
C ASN A 95 -13.55 -10.89 -3.88
N VAL A 96 -12.47 -10.26 -3.47
CA VAL A 96 -12.28 -9.78 -2.09
C VAL A 96 -12.04 -8.28 -2.11
N LEU A 97 -12.78 -7.54 -1.29
CA LEU A 97 -12.63 -6.11 -1.06
C LEU A 97 -12.36 -5.86 0.41
N ILE A 98 -11.23 -5.25 0.73
CA ILE A 98 -10.90 -4.84 2.10
C ILE A 98 -11.03 -3.31 2.17
N LEU A 99 -11.91 -2.82 3.03
CA LEU A 99 -12.00 -1.41 3.37
C LEU A 99 -11.08 -1.12 4.56
N ALA A 100 -10.48 0.05 4.57
CA ALA A 100 -9.64 0.50 5.68
C ALA A 100 -9.81 2.00 5.89
N HIS A 101 -9.80 2.45 7.14
CA HIS A 101 -9.69 3.87 7.43
C HIS A 101 -8.28 4.36 7.12
N ALA A 102 -8.17 5.64 6.80
CA ALA A 102 -6.89 6.31 6.65
C ALA A 102 -6.58 7.20 7.86
N ALA A 103 -5.32 7.35 8.18
CA ALA A 103 -4.81 8.25 9.20
C ALA A 103 -3.66 9.10 8.62
N ILE A 104 -3.47 10.28 9.16
CA ILE A 104 -2.32 11.12 8.84
C ILE A 104 -1.19 10.77 9.81
N THR A 105 -0.03 10.44 9.28
CA THR A 105 1.18 10.16 10.05
C THR A 105 2.35 11.00 9.56
N LYS A 106 3.29 11.32 10.45
CA LYS A 106 4.54 11.94 10.04
C LYS A 106 5.44 10.90 9.38
N PHE A 107 6.00 11.27 8.25
CA PHE A 107 6.88 10.43 7.46
C PHE A 107 8.21 11.15 7.22
N GLU A 108 9.31 10.42 7.36
CA GLU A 108 10.67 10.89 7.11
C GLU A 108 11.29 10.00 6.03
N GLN A 109 11.80 10.63 4.98
CA GLN A 109 12.55 9.93 3.95
C GLN A 109 14.05 10.13 4.18
N PRO A 110 14.87 9.08 4.04
CA PRO A 110 16.32 9.17 4.27
C PRO A 110 17.05 10.16 3.35
N ASP A 111 16.48 10.39 2.17
CA ASP A 111 17.02 11.25 1.09
C ASP A 111 16.38 12.65 1.04
N ALA A 112 15.43 12.95 1.93
CA ALA A 112 14.76 14.24 1.99
C ALA A 112 15.05 14.97 3.31
N ALA A 113 15.22 16.27 3.24
CA ALA A 113 15.38 17.11 4.44
C ALA A 113 13.99 17.37 5.06
N GLY A 114 13.79 16.87 6.28
CA GLY A 114 12.60 17.11 7.09
C GLY A 114 11.53 16.03 6.98
N SER A 115 10.52 16.14 7.84
CA SER A 115 9.35 15.28 7.87
C SER A 115 8.17 15.94 7.19
N TYR A 116 7.28 15.14 6.64
CA TYR A 116 6.01 15.61 6.07
C TYR A 116 4.85 14.69 6.50
N ASP A 117 3.63 15.19 6.37
CA ASP A 117 2.42 14.45 6.69
C ASP A 117 2.03 13.56 5.51
N ARG A 118 1.73 12.29 5.82
CA ARG A 118 1.33 11.29 4.83
C ARG A 118 0.08 10.55 5.28
N TRP A 119 -0.82 10.27 4.35
CA TRP A 119 -1.92 9.36 4.57
C TRP A 119 -1.43 7.91 4.54
N THR A 120 -1.76 7.18 5.59
CA THR A 120 -1.46 5.75 5.72
C THR A 120 -2.73 5.00 6.09
N MET A 121 -2.73 3.69 5.88
CA MET A 121 -3.79 2.83 6.39
C MET A 121 -3.80 2.87 7.92
N LYS A 122 -4.98 2.95 8.54
CA LYS A 122 -5.12 3.02 10.00
C LYS A 122 -4.98 1.63 10.64
N THR A 123 -3.90 0.95 10.34
CA THR A 123 -3.47 -0.30 10.95
C THR A 123 -2.07 -0.13 11.52
N THR A 124 -1.58 -1.14 12.22
CA THR A 124 -0.19 -1.12 12.71
C THR A 124 0.81 -1.15 11.54
N LYS A 125 2.03 -0.68 11.82
CA LYS A 125 3.14 -0.70 10.84
C LYS A 125 3.52 -2.12 10.38
N GLN A 126 3.07 -3.14 11.07
CA GLN A 126 3.32 -4.55 10.74
C GLN A 126 2.24 -5.12 9.81
N VAL A 127 1.00 -4.68 9.96
CA VAL A 127 -0.14 -5.19 9.17
C VAL A 127 -0.33 -4.42 7.87
N GLU A 128 -0.14 -3.10 7.85
CA GLU A 128 -0.26 -2.29 6.63
C GLU A 128 0.51 -2.86 5.44
N PRO A 129 1.83 -3.20 5.56
CA PRO A 129 2.59 -3.75 4.43
C PRO A 129 2.03 -5.08 3.92
N LEU A 130 1.51 -5.94 4.81
CA LEU A 130 0.92 -7.21 4.41
C LEU A 130 -0.27 -7.00 3.47
N ILE A 131 -1.20 -6.13 3.84
CA ILE A 131 -2.39 -5.83 3.03
C ILE A 131 -1.97 -5.20 1.70
N ARG A 132 -1.06 -4.22 1.73
CA ARG A 132 -0.57 -3.50 0.56
C ARG A 132 0.16 -4.42 -0.44
N GLU A 133 0.95 -5.36 0.06
CA GLU A 133 1.68 -6.32 -0.77
C GLU A 133 0.74 -7.37 -1.36
N TRP A 134 -0.21 -7.85 -0.58
CA TRP A 134 -1.14 -8.89 -0.95
C TRP A 134 -2.13 -8.44 -2.03
N CYS A 135 -2.75 -7.26 -1.92
CA CYS A 135 -3.79 -6.82 -2.84
C CYS A 135 -3.24 -6.51 -4.25
N ASP A 136 -4.03 -6.73 -5.29
CA ASP A 136 -3.71 -6.36 -6.68
C ASP A 136 -3.91 -4.87 -6.94
N MET A 137 -4.86 -4.27 -6.24
CA MET A 137 -5.22 -2.87 -6.36
C MET A 137 -5.41 -2.26 -4.97
N LEU A 138 -4.69 -1.18 -4.70
CA LEU A 138 -4.87 -0.33 -3.52
C LEU A 138 -5.30 1.04 -3.99
N LEU A 139 -6.50 1.45 -3.62
CA LEU A 139 -7.06 2.74 -3.98
C LEU A 139 -7.12 3.67 -2.77
N PHE A 140 -6.51 4.83 -2.88
CA PHE A 140 -6.66 5.87 -1.87
C PHE A 140 -7.84 6.76 -2.24
N VAL A 141 -8.91 6.71 -1.45
CA VAL A 141 -10.14 7.47 -1.69
C VAL A 141 -10.13 8.73 -0.84
N ASN A 142 -10.26 9.88 -1.46
CA ASN A 142 -10.33 11.16 -0.76
C ASN A 142 -11.19 12.18 -1.52
N TYR A 143 -11.44 13.30 -0.86
CA TYR A 143 -12.01 14.46 -1.52
C TYR A 143 -10.90 15.23 -2.24
N GLN A 144 -11.14 15.56 -3.51
CA GLN A 144 -10.28 16.49 -4.23
C GLN A 144 -10.49 17.90 -3.63
N THR A 145 -9.46 18.41 -3.00
CA THR A 145 -9.47 19.73 -2.38
C THR A 145 -8.48 20.66 -3.07
N VAL A 146 -8.92 21.86 -3.40
CA VAL A 146 -8.07 22.93 -3.91
C VAL A 146 -7.99 24.00 -2.82
N VAL A 147 -6.77 24.31 -2.40
CA VAL A 147 -6.52 25.35 -1.41
C VAL A 147 -6.05 26.59 -2.16
N GLU A 148 -6.87 27.62 -2.17
CA GLU A 148 -6.56 28.91 -2.80
C GLU A 148 -6.41 29.99 -1.74
N LYS A 149 -5.47 30.91 -1.95
CA LYS A 149 -5.40 32.13 -1.12
C LYS A 149 -6.56 33.06 -1.51
N SER A 150 -7.37 33.47 -0.56
CA SER A 150 -8.54 34.33 -0.78
C SER A 150 -8.20 35.83 -1.02
N GLY A 151 -6.99 36.13 -1.53
CA GLY A 151 -6.55 37.47 -1.87
C GLY A 151 -5.04 37.60 -2.00
N SER A 152 -4.58 38.75 -2.49
CA SER A 152 -3.17 39.05 -2.73
C SER A 152 -2.43 39.56 -1.48
N ALA A 153 -3.10 39.74 -0.35
CA ALA A 153 -2.48 40.23 0.88
C ALA A 153 -1.57 39.17 1.53
N PRO A 154 -0.46 39.53 2.19
CA PRO A 154 0.44 38.59 2.87
C PRO A 154 -0.29 37.71 3.91
N ASN A 155 -1.36 38.22 4.51
CA ASN A 155 -2.17 37.51 5.52
C ASN A 155 -3.50 36.95 4.95
N ALA A 156 -3.60 36.78 3.63
CA ALA A 156 -4.79 36.23 3.01
C ALA A 156 -5.08 34.84 3.56
N LYS A 157 -6.34 34.59 3.98
CA LYS A 157 -6.78 33.31 4.50
C LYS A 157 -6.86 32.31 3.36
N ASN A 158 -6.50 31.07 3.65
CA ASN A 158 -6.71 29.97 2.72
C ASN A 158 -8.21 29.68 2.59
N LYS A 159 -8.72 29.62 1.37
CA LYS A 159 -10.06 29.14 1.04
C LYS A 159 -9.92 27.75 0.45
N VAL A 160 -10.63 26.81 1.03
CA VAL A 160 -10.69 25.43 0.51
C VAL A 160 -11.90 25.34 -0.40
N THR A 161 -11.67 24.97 -1.66
CA THR A 161 -12.70 24.68 -2.64
C THR A 161 -12.50 23.24 -3.13
N GLY A 162 -13.58 22.62 -3.61
CA GLY A 162 -13.57 21.22 -4.04
C GLY A 162 -14.69 20.45 -3.35
N GLY A 163 -14.74 19.15 -3.52
CA GLY A 163 -15.77 18.30 -2.90
C GLY A 163 -16.09 17.06 -3.71
N ARG A 164 -15.49 16.88 -4.89
CA ARG A 164 -15.59 15.65 -5.64
C ARG A 164 -14.78 14.57 -4.94
N ARG A 165 -15.39 13.39 -4.75
CA ARG A 165 -14.64 12.20 -4.32
C ARG A 165 -13.91 11.60 -5.51
N VAL A 166 -12.66 11.22 -5.29
CA VAL A 166 -11.80 10.58 -6.28
C VAL A 166 -11.10 9.37 -5.66
N MET A 167 -10.67 8.46 -6.52
CA MET A 167 -9.78 7.36 -6.17
C MET A 167 -8.42 7.62 -6.83
N TYR A 168 -7.39 7.70 -6.02
CA TYR A 168 -6.01 7.74 -6.49
C TYR A 168 -5.53 6.30 -6.62
N THR A 169 -5.01 5.97 -7.79
CA THR A 169 -4.61 4.61 -8.18
C THR A 169 -3.09 4.43 -8.17
N THR A 170 -2.35 5.54 -8.16
CA THR A 170 -0.89 5.58 -8.27
C THR A 170 -0.28 6.13 -6.98
N HIS A 171 0.85 5.55 -6.58
CA HIS A 171 1.63 6.00 -5.43
C HIS A 171 2.00 7.48 -5.54
N HIS A 172 1.95 8.17 -4.41
CA HIS A 172 2.35 9.56 -4.25
C HIS A 172 3.08 9.72 -2.90
N PRO A 173 4.00 10.67 -2.74
CA PRO A 173 4.64 10.90 -1.43
C PRO A 173 3.65 11.04 -0.27
N CYS A 174 2.49 11.66 -0.49
CA CYS A 174 1.47 11.88 0.54
C CYS A 174 0.50 10.71 0.77
N TRP A 175 0.50 9.65 -0.06
CA TRP A 175 -0.34 8.46 0.11
C TRP A 175 0.22 7.26 -0.62
N ASP A 176 -0.19 6.06 -0.18
CA ASP A 176 0.04 4.82 -0.92
C ASP A 176 -1.16 4.49 -1.81
N ALA A 177 -0.84 4.05 -3.02
CA ALA A 177 -1.78 3.41 -3.92
C ALA A 177 -1.01 2.42 -4.82
N LYS A 178 -1.72 1.45 -5.38
CA LYS A 178 -1.18 0.38 -6.22
C LYS A 178 -2.20 0.02 -7.28
N ASN A 179 -1.75 -0.14 -8.51
CA ASN A 179 -2.60 -0.47 -9.63
C ASN A 179 -1.85 -1.38 -10.61
N ARG A 180 -2.39 -2.59 -10.83
CA ARG A 180 -1.89 -3.57 -11.81
C ARG A 180 -2.73 -3.63 -13.09
N PHE A 181 -3.70 -2.71 -13.24
CA PHE A 181 -4.71 -2.72 -14.30
C PHE A 181 -4.63 -1.52 -15.24
N ASP A 182 -3.53 -0.79 -15.21
CA ASP A 182 -3.29 0.39 -16.05
C ASP A 182 -4.39 1.48 -15.96
N LEU A 183 -5.02 1.62 -14.79
CA LEU A 183 -5.96 2.71 -14.55
C LEU A 183 -5.22 4.06 -14.56
N PRO A 184 -5.88 5.15 -15.00
CA PRO A 184 -5.35 6.51 -14.83
C PRO A 184 -5.01 6.82 -13.39
N GLU A 185 -4.07 7.73 -13.13
CA GLU A 185 -3.59 8.10 -11.78
C GLU A 185 -4.70 8.53 -10.82
N GLU A 186 -5.73 9.16 -11.35
CA GLU A 186 -6.93 9.58 -10.62
C GLU A 186 -8.17 9.21 -11.42
N VAL A 187 -9.15 8.60 -10.77
CA VAL A 187 -10.45 8.28 -11.37
C VAL A 187 -11.59 8.73 -10.44
N PRO A 188 -12.79 9.02 -10.97
CA PRO A 188 -13.96 9.32 -10.16
C PRO A 188 -14.26 8.19 -9.15
N PHE A 189 -14.79 8.55 -7.99
CA PHE A 189 -15.26 7.56 -7.01
C PHE A 189 -16.63 7.02 -7.42
N ASP A 190 -16.62 6.18 -8.44
CA ASP A 190 -17.78 5.42 -8.90
C ASP A 190 -17.35 4.00 -9.34
N TYR A 191 -18.34 3.12 -9.40
CA TYR A 191 -18.10 1.73 -9.76
C TYR A 191 -17.65 1.57 -11.22
N ALA A 192 -18.17 2.38 -12.15
CA ALA A 192 -17.85 2.29 -13.57
C ALA A 192 -16.35 2.52 -13.83
N SER A 193 -15.71 3.35 -12.99
CA SER A 193 -14.29 3.69 -13.11
C SER A 193 -13.35 2.50 -12.91
N ASN A 194 -13.77 1.45 -12.24
CA ASN A 194 -12.95 0.27 -11.96
C ASN A 194 -13.65 -1.07 -12.27
N ALA A 195 -14.86 -1.03 -12.80
CA ALA A 195 -15.64 -2.25 -13.08
C ALA A 195 -14.90 -3.24 -14.01
N ALA A 196 -14.15 -2.74 -14.99
CA ALA A 196 -13.39 -3.57 -15.92
C ALA A 196 -12.24 -4.34 -15.25
N CYS A 197 -11.80 -3.90 -14.05
CA CYS A 197 -10.74 -4.56 -13.28
C CYS A 197 -11.27 -5.68 -12.38
N ILE A 198 -12.60 -5.81 -12.25
CA ILE A 198 -13.24 -6.77 -11.33
C ILE A 198 -13.72 -7.99 -12.14
N PRO A 199 -13.11 -9.17 -11.97
CA PRO A 199 -13.51 -10.37 -12.70
C PRO A 199 -15.00 -10.70 -12.49
N GLY A 200 -15.64 -11.20 -13.55
CA GLY A 200 -17.07 -11.61 -13.52
C GLY A 200 -18.08 -10.46 -13.58
N THR A 201 -17.65 -9.21 -13.62
CA THR A 201 -18.52 -8.04 -13.66
C THR A 201 -18.53 -7.31 -15.01
N ALA A 202 -17.57 -7.62 -15.91
CA ALA A 202 -17.54 -7.06 -17.24
C ALA A 202 -18.76 -7.52 -18.05
N PRO A 203 -19.50 -6.61 -18.75
CA PRO A 203 -20.46 -7.03 -19.74
C PRO A 203 -19.74 -7.85 -20.81
N ALA A 204 -20.36 -8.93 -21.29
CA ALA A 204 -19.81 -9.91 -22.24
C ALA A 204 -19.36 -9.35 -23.61
N SER A 205 -19.29 -8.04 -23.78
CA SER A 205 -18.98 -7.33 -25.04
C SER A 205 -17.63 -6.60 -25.10
N ALA A 206 -16.80 -6.67 -24.07
CA ALA A 206 -15.45 -6.11 -24.12
C ALA A 206 -14.40 -7.22 -24.30
N GLN A 207 -14.42 -7.91 -25.44
CA GLN A 207 -13.24 -8.62 -25.89
C GLN A 207 -12.19 -7.56 -26.25
N HIS A 208 -11.16 -7.43 -25.44
CA HIS A 208 -9.95 -6.72 -25.82
C HIS A 208 -9.38 -7.39 -27.07
N THR A 209 -9.66 -6.80 -28.21
CA THR A 209 -8.86 -7.05 -29.41
C THR A 209 -7.48 -6.45 -29.09
N PRO A 210 -6.40 -7.24 -29.12
CA PRO A 210 -5.07 -6.68 -28.92
C PRO A 210 -4.85 -5.57 -29.95
N ALA A 211 -4.47 -4.39 -29.49
CA ALA A 211 -4.09 -3.31 -30.39
C ALA A 211 -3.00 -3.83 -31.34
N PRO A 212 -3.10 -3.61 -32.68
CA PRO A 212 -2.07 -4.03 -33.60
C PRO A 212 -0.75 -3.40 -33.16
N ALA A 213 0.29 -4.23 -33.07
CA ALA A 213 1.64 -3.80 -32.73
C ALA A 213 2.04 -2.60 -33.59
N PRO A 214 2.64 -1.55 -33.03
CA PRO A 214 3.10 -0.41 -33.83
C PRO A 214 4.07 -0.89 -34.87
N LYS A 215 3.80 -0.54 -36.16
CA LYS A 215 4.71 -0.81 -37.27
C LYS A 215 6.07 -0.18 -36.95
N PRO A 216 7.18 -0.85 -37.25
CA PRO A 216 8.50 -0.27 -37.07
C PRO A 216 8.60 1.03 -37.84
N GLN A 217 8.84 2.14 -37.15
CA GLN A 217 9.24 3.38 -37.82
C GLN A 217 10.66 3.19 -38.37
N PRO A 218 10.96 3.67 -39.60
CA PRO A 218 12.33 3.63 -40.11
C PRO A 218 13.21 4.47 -39.17
N GLN A 219 14.26 3.85 -38.65
CA GLN A 219 15.30 4.53 -37.92
C GLN A 219 16.02 5.51 -38.89
N PRO A 220 16.33 6.74 -38.46
CA PRO A 220 17.24 7.59 -39.20
C PRO A 220 18.62 6.90 -39.26
N GLU A 221 19.19 6.85 -40.44
CA GLU A 221 20.57 6.38 -40.64
C GLU A 221 21.52 7.20 -39.75
N ALA A 222 22.25 6.49 -38.88
CA ALA A 222 23.28 7.09 -38.07
C ALA A 222 24.47 7.47 -38.97
N ASP A 223 24.79 8.75 -39.05
CA ASP A 223 26.03 9.28 -39.59
C ASP A 223 27.22 8.59 -38.94
N ILE A 224 28.03 7.94 -39.76
CA ILE A 224 29.26 7.28 -39.39
C ILE A 224 30.31 8.36 -39.14
N LEU A 225 30.53 8.73 -37.90
CA LEU A 225 31.71 9.49 -37.46
C LEU A 225 32.95 8.59 -37.48
N PRO A 226 34.09 9.06 -38.04
CA PRO A 226 35.29 8.24 -38.12
C PRO A 226 35.89 8.01 -36.73
N SER A 227 36.37 6.78 -36.49
CA SER A 227 37.06 6.35 -35.30
C SER A 227 38.33 7.18 -35.04
N PRO A 228 38.56 7.60 -33.77
CA PRO A 228 39.84 8.20 -33.42
C PRO A 228 40.94 7.13 -33.28
N GLN A 229 42.09 7.47 -33.82
CA GLN A 229 43.35 6.70 -33.70
C GLN A 229 43.79 6.58 -32.22
N PRO A 230 44.51 5.52 -31.86
CA PRO A 230 44.99 5.32 -30.51
C PRO A 230 46.18 6.26 -30.19
N GLU A 231 45.98 7.13 -29.20
CA GLU A 231 47.07 7.91 -28.61
C GLU A 231 47.90 7.08 -27.63
N ALA A 232 49.21 7.35 -27.62
CA ALA A 232 50.23 6.66 -26.89
C ALA A 232 50.10 6.85 -25.36
N LYS A 233 50.46 5.80 -24.62
CA LYS A 233 50.53 5.76 -23.15
C LYS A 233 51.61 6.71 -22.63
N PRO A 234 51.34 7.51 -21.59
CA PRO A 234 52.42 8.10 -20.79
C PRO A 234 52.92 7.11 -19.72
N VAL A 235 54.21 7.21 -19.50
CA VAL A 235 55.06 6.45 -18.58
C VAL A 235 54.69 6.73 -17.13
N ALA A 236 54.76 5.70 -16.30
CA ALA A 236 54.52 5.73 -14.86
C ALA A 236 55.63 6.47 -14.10
N ASP A 237 55.25 7.33 -13.16
CA ASP A 237 56.10 7.85 -12.11
C ASP A 237 55.85 7.11 -10.77
N PRO A 238 56.88 6.98 -9.91
CA PRO A 238 56.89 5.96 -8.86
C PRO A 238 56.15 6.37 -7.58
N GLN A 239 55.54 5.38 -6.93
CA GLN A 239 54.91 5.47 -5.61
C GLN A 239 55.90 5.77 -4.50
N PRO A 240 55.53 6.56 -3.47
CA PRO A 240 56.23 6.54 -2.20
C PRO A 240 55.62 5.51 -1.24
N THR A 241 56.53 4.85 -0.55
CA THR A 241 56.39 3.81 0.48
C THR A 241 55.62 4.30 1.72
N PRO A 242 54.87 3.44 2.42
CA PRO A 242 54.15 3.82 3.64
C PRO A 242 55.07 3.86 4.86
N GLN A 243 54.99 4.93 5.63
CA GLN A 243 55.52 5.02 6.99
C GLN A 243 54.50 4.52 8.01
N GLN A 244 54.95 3.58 8.85
CA GLN A 244 54.33 3.17 10.11
C GLN A 244 54.59 4.21 11.20
N GLU A 245 53.57 4.57 11.94
CA GLU A 245 53.67 5.01 13.34
C GLU A 245 52.32 4.66 13.99
N SER A 246 52.33 3.70 14.85
CA SER A 246 52.45 3.57 16.30
C SER A 246 51.33 4.27 17.11
N SER A 247 50.49 3.39 17.65
CA SER A 247 50.00 3.31 19.02
C SER A 247 49.84 4.63 19.81
N GLU A 248 48.59 4.92 20.20
CA GLU A 248 48.32 5.27 21.62
C GLU A 248 46.84 5.01 22.00
N LYS A 249 46.74 4.23 23.04
CA LYS A 249 45.51 3.98 23.81
C LYS A 249 45.19 5.22 24.64
N SER A 250 43.94 5.60 24.68
CA SER A 250 43.38 6.32 25.85
C SER A 250 41.96 5.89 26.14
N VAL A 251 41.85 5.18 27.21
CA VAL A 251 40.66 4.88 27.97
C VAL A 251 40.27 6.13 28.75
N LEU A 252 38.99 6.54 28.74
CA LEU A 252 38.39 7.28 29.84
C LEU A 252 36.92 6.94 30.01
N LEU A 253 36.67 6.45 31.19
CA LEU A 253 35.40 6.15 31.82
C LEU A 253 34.69 7.44 32.28
N ASN A 254 33.33 7.30 32.44
CA ASN A 254 32.46 7.98 33.42
C ASN A 254 32.12 9.46 33.18
N LEU A 255 30.83 9.78 33.00
CA LEU A 255 29.74 9.81 34.00
C LEU A 255 28.39 9.78 33.30
#